data_8f6554c6e9f4f17f4e42eb64adc1ff04
#
_entry.id   8f6554c6e9f4f17f4e42eb64adc1ff04
#
_cell.length_a   1.000
_cell.length_b   1.000
_cell.length_c   1.000
_cell.angle_alpha   90.00
_cell.angle_beta   90.00
_cell.angle_gamma   90.00
#
_symmetry.space_group_name_H-M   'P 1'
#
loop_
_entity.id
_entity.type
_entity.pdbx_description
1 polymer ?
#
loop_
_entity_poly.entity_id
_entity_poly.type
_entity_poly.pdbx_seq_one_letter_code
_entity_poly.pdbx_strand_id
1 'polypeptide(L)'
;MTVASSVDVSAPPADSVARPADEPDLKWDLLLVCLAGYILTSVGRIHQLFPALELLRPAIVTGALAIVLYLRDPRVERRSSRLFVPTTKYLIAFLIWMVLSVPDALVPGTSFDLVVGDFIKTLLMYLVIVGTVRGIRDAERLAAVYLIAAAVYASVVLSRFDLGGGKDWRLGRLYYYDANDFATFAVTAMPLGLYFLHAGRRTLTRVLAAVGLAVLTVAFVRAGSRGGFIALLAVAGFIGLRYTGMALRWRLSATALVALLLLGTASDRYWQQMSTILSDRDYNFTEENGRIQVWRRGVGYMLQYPILGVGPNNFPVAEGKLSPFAARQQLGIGVRWSAAHNSFIQVGAELGIPGLVLFLGIIASAFGALRRSSRSALADPQQTRPQLTHALTASLIGFVVGSFFLSLGYHEILYTLVALAVGLE
;
A
#
# COMPACT_ATOMS: atom_id res chain seq x y z
N MET A 1 77.24 25.80 22.44
CA MET A 1 76.81 25.82 21.05
C MET A 1 76.02 24.54 20.79
N THR A 2 74.71 24.60 20.91
CA THR A 2 73.87 23.45 20.74
C THR A 2 72.92 23.78 19.54
N VAL A 3 73.14 23.07 18.46
CA VAL A 3 72.32 23.20 17.20
C VAL A 3 71.00 22.45 17.40
N ALA A 4 69.91 23.16 17.43
CA ALA A 4 68.58 22.58 17.40
C ALA A 4 68.20 22.24 15.94
N SER A 5 68.00 20.96 15.65
CA SER A 5 67.46 20.48 14.37
C SER A 5 65.93 20.65 14.38
N SER A 6 65.42 21.48 13.50
CA SER A 6 63.99 21.63 13.20
C SER A 6 63.50 20.42 12.40
N VAL A 7 62.61 19.64 12.99
CA VAL A 7 61.88 18.59 12.27
C VAL A 7 60.74 19.25 11.50
N ASP A 8 60.86 19.24 10.18
CA ASP A 8 59.84 19.73 9.25
C ASP A 8 58.69 18.67 9.20
N VAL A 9 57.56 18.95 9.88
CA VAL A 9 56.38 18.14 9.80
C VAL A 9 55.57 18.60 8.60
N SER A 10 55.90 18.03 7.44
CA SER A 10 55.05 18.19 6.24
C SER A 10 53.69 17.55 6.45
N ALA A 11 52.63 18.38 6.48
CA ALA A 11 51.25 17.93 6.50
C ALA A 11 50.98 16.98 5.30
N PRO A 12 50.27 15.87 5.51
CA PRO A 12 49.92 14.99 4.40
C PRO A 12 48.99 15.70 3.39
N PRO A 13 49.10 15.41 2.10
CA PRO A 13 48.30 16.08 1.06
C PRO A 13 46.81 15.84 1.31
N ALA A 14 46.02 16.92 1.18
CA ALA A 14 44.58 17.00 1.44
C ALA A 14 43.71 16.22 0.43
N ASP A 15 44.25 15.33 -0.41
CA ASP A 15 43.57 14.66 -1.51
C ASP A 15 43.28 13.16 -1.30
N SER A 16 43.29 12.65 -0.08
CA SER A 16 42.77 11.30 0.20
C SER A 16 41.41 11.34 0.90
N VAL A 17 40.45 12.05 0.32
CA VAL A 17 39.05 11.71 0.59
C VAL A 17 38.83 10.33 -0.01
N ALA A 18 38.90 9.30 0.83
CA ALA A 18 38.59 7.92 0.44
C ALA A 18 37.23 7.93 -0.28
N ARG A 19 37.23 7.59 -1.54
CA ARG A 19 35.99 7.33 -2.28
C ARG A 19 35.21 6.31 -1.46
N PRO A 20 33.90 6.54 -1.22
CA PRO A 20 33.07 5.56 -0.51
C PRO A 20 33.29 4.21 -1.20
N ALA A 21 33.57 3.17 -0.40
CA ALA A 21 33.65 1.81 -0.92
C ALA A 21 32.41 1.57 -1.78
N ASP A 22 32.60 1.27 -3.07
CA ASP A 22 31.49 1.01 -3.98
C ASP A 22 30.65 -0.08 -3.35
N GLU A 23 29.41 0.27 -2.95
CA GLU A 23 28.40 -0.73 -2.59
C GLU A 23 28.40 -1.77 -3.70
N PRO A 24 28.55 -3.08 -3.39
CA PRO A 24 28.59 -4.11 -4.42
C PRO A 24 27.42 -3.90 -5.37
N ASP A 25 27.72 -3.88 -6.67
CA ASP A 25 26.71 -3.61 -7.70
C ASP A 25 25.71 -4.78 -7.70
N LEU A 26 24.72 -4.70 -6.82
CA LEU A 26 23.70 -5.72 -6.63
C LEU A 26 22.87 -5.81 -7.92
N LYS A 27 23.23 -6.75 -8.80
CA LYS A 27 22.50 -7.01 -10.04
C LYS A 27 21.11 -7.58 -9.73
N TRP A 28 20.20 -7.42 -10.68
CA TRP A 28 18.95 -8.17 -10.69
C TRP A 28 19.28 -9.66 -10.70
N ASP A 29 18.73 -10.41 -9.76
CA ASP A 29 18.73 -11.87 -9.78
C ASP A 29 17.33 -12.38 -10.14
N LEU A 30 17.24 -13.66 -10.51
CA LEU A 30 15.98 -14.26 -10.94
C LEU A 30 14.89 -14.18 -9.86
N LEU A 31 15.26 -14.30 -8.58
CA LEU A 31 14.34 -14.17 -7.46
C LEU A 31 13.71 -12.77 -7.41
N LEU A 32 14.52 -11.72 -7.54
CA LEU A 32 14.03 -10.34 -7.55
C LEU A 32 13.15 -10.05 -8.78
N VAL A 33 13.49 -10.65 -9.95
CA VAL A 33 12.66 -10.57 -11.17
C VAL A 33 11.30 -11.25 -10.95
N CYS A 34 11.27 -12.42 -10.31
CA CYS A 34 10.01 -13.10 -9.98
C CYS A 34 9.15 -12.29 -9.00
N LEU A 35 9.79 -11.64 -8.00
CA LEU A 35 9.07 -10.73 -7.09
C LEU A 35 8.53 -9.51 -7.81
N ALA A 36 9.29 -8.93 -8.74
CA ALA A 36 8.82 -7.85 -9.58
C ALA A 36 7.60 -8.28 -10.40
N GLY A 37 7.65 -9.46 -11.03
CA GLY A 37 6.54 -10.06 -11.76
C GLY A 37 5.31 -10.29 -10.86
N TYR A 38 5.53 -10.74 -9.63
CA TYR A 38 4.47 -10.92 -8.65
C TYR A 38 3.80 -9.58 -8.29
N ILE A 39 4.55 -8.53 -7.97
CA ILE A 39 4.00 -7.21 -7.65
C ILE A 39 3.22 -6.64 -8.84
N LEU A 40 3.75 -6.75 -10.06
CA LEU A 40 3.07 -6.31 -11.29
C LEU A 40 1.72 -7.01 -11.50
N THR A 41 1.63 -8.28 -11.14
CA THR A 41 0.45 -9.11 -11.41
C THR A 41 -0.49 -9.24 -10.23
N SER A 42 0.00 -9.29 -8.99
CA SER A 42 -0.83 -9.35 -7.78
C SER A 42 -1.37 -7.97 -7.40
N VAL A 43 -0.48 -6.99 -7.21
CA VAL A 43 -0.86 -5.63 -6.82
C VAL A 43 -1.32 -4.82 -8.04
N GLY A 44 -0.54 -4.83 -9.13
CA GLY A 44 -0.84 -4.07 -10.34
C GLY A 44 -1.94 -4.64 -11.22
N ARG A 45 -2.34 -5.90 -10.98
CA ARG A 45 -3.40 -6.60 -11.74
C ARG A 45 -3.24 -6.52 -13.28
N ILE A 46 -1.99 -6.36 -13.77
CA ILE A 46 -1.71 -6.14 -15.19
C ILE A 46 -2.25 -7.28 -16.05
N HIS A 47 -2.19 -8.53 -15.58
CA HIS A 47 -2.72 -9.68 -16.31
C HIS A 47 -4.24 -9.62 -16.56
N GLN A 48 -4.99 -8.94 -15.70
CA GLN A 48 -6.44 -8.77 -15.87
C GLN A 48 -6.79 -7.67 -16.88
N LEU A 49 -5.84 -6.77 -17.15
CA LEU A 49 -5.98 -5.75 -18.21
C LEU A 49 -5.85 -6.35 -19.61
N PHE A 50 -5.22 -7.52 -19.73
CA PHE A 50 -4.92 -8.20 -20.98
C PHE A 50 -5.38 -9.66 -20.90
N PRO A 51 -6.55 -10.02 -21.46
CA PRO A 51 -7.15 -11.36 -21.33
C PRO A 51 -6.23 -12.52 -21.71
N ALA A 52 -5.34 -12.33 -22.70
CA ALA A 52 -4.35 -13.34 -23.08
C ALA A 52 -3.37 -13.70 -21.94
N LEU A 53 -3.09 -12.78 -21.03
CA LEU A 53 -2.21 -13.00 -19.89
C LEU A 53 -2.94 -13.71 -18.72
N GLU A 54 -4.26 -13.63 -18.65
CA GLU A 54 -5.04 -14.22 -17.56
C GLU A 54 -4.94 -15.75 -17.56
N LEU A 55 -4.92 -16.37 -18.76
CA LEU A 55 -4.72 -17.80 -18.94
C LEU A 55 -3.41 -18.33 -18.33
N LEU A 56 -2.36 -17.52 -18.34
CA LEU A 56 -1.05 -17.88 -17.80
C LEU A 56 -0.98 -17.83 -16.26
N ARG A 57 -2.00 -17.30 -15.58
CA ARG A 57 -2.03 -17.10 -14.12
C ARG A 57 -0.71 -16.56 -13.56
N PRO A 58 -0.15 -15.46 -14.12
CA PRO A 58 1.25 -15.07 -13.91
C PRO A 58 1.56 -14.73 -12.44
N ALA A 59 0.58 -14.27 -11.66
CA ALA A 59 0.77 -14.04 -10.22
C ALA A 59 1.10 -15.34 -9.47
N ILE A 60 0.43 -16.45 -9.82
CA ILE A 60 0.68 -17.77 -9.22
C ILE A 60 2.05 -18.28 -9.66
N VAL A 61 2.35 -18.20 -10.97
CA VAL A 61 3.62 -18.69 -11.53
C VAL A 61 4.81 -17.94 -10.94
N THR A 62 4.79 -16.60 -10.97
CA THR A 62 5.88 -15.77 -10.45
C THR A 62 6.02 -15.90 -8.94
N GLY A 63 4.90 -15.99 -8.20
CA GLY A 63 4.90 -16.19 -6.76
C GLY A 63 5.46 -17.56 -6.36
N ALA A 64 5.00 -18.64 -7.00
CA ALA A 64 5.51 -19.99 -6.74
C ALA A 64 7.00 -20.12 -7.07
N LEU A 65 7.42 -19.56 -8.22
CA LEU A 65 8.84 -19.56 -8.61
C LEU A 65 9.68 -18.75 -7.61
N ALA A 66 9.19 -17.59 -7.15
CA ALA A 66 9.87 -16.80 -6.12
C ALA A 66 10.05 -17.60 -4.82
N ILE A 67 9.02 -18.31 -4.36
CA ILE A 67 9.10 -19.17 -3.17
C ILE A 67 10.16 -20.27 -3.37
N VAL A 68 10.12 -20.98 -4.50
CA VAL A 68 11.09 -22.05 -4.78
C VAL A 68 12.53 -21.53 -4.83
N LEU A 69 12.75 -20.40 -5.51
CA LEU A 69 14.07 -19.77 -5.59
C LEU A 69 14.55 -19.27 -4.22
N TYR A 70 13.66 -18.71 -3.41
CA TYR A 70 13.96 -18.26 -2.06
C TYR A 70 14.38 -19.44 -1.15
N LEU A 71 13.66 -20.56 -1.21
CA LEU A 71 13.98 -21.76 -0.43
C LEU A 71 15.30 -22.41 -0.85
N ARG A 72 15.68 -22.26 -2.13
CA ARG A 72 16.94 -22.78 -2.69
C ARG A 72 18.12 -21.82 -2.57
N ASP A 73 17.89 -20.57 -2.17
CA ASP A 73 18.98 -19.58 -2.04
C ASP A 73 19.93 -20.02 -0.89
N PRO A 74 21.21 -20.28 -1.18
CA PRO A 74 22.18 -20.73 -0.18
C PRO A 74 22.59 -19.60 0.79
N ARG A 75 22.24 -18.36 0.51
CA ARG A 75 22.60 -17.20 1.32
C ARG A 75 21.77 -17.13 2.60
N VAL A 76 22.32 -17.71 3.67
CA VAL A 76 21.66 -17.78 5.00
C VAL A 76 21.33 -16.38 5.55
N GLU A 77 22.13 -15.36 5.22
CA GLU A 77 21.92 -13.97 5.65
C GLU A 77 20.58 -13.38 5.20
N ARG A 78 20.02 -13.85 4.10
CA ARG A 78 18.69 -13.49 3.64
C ARG A 78 17.55 -14.07 4.50
N ARG A 79 17.79 -15.16 5.24
CA ARG A 79 16.72 -15.97 5.81
C ARG A 79 16.35 -15.66 7.25
N SER A 80 17.27 -15.22 8.10
CA SER A 80 17.03 -15.38 9.55
C SER A 80 16.74 -14.09 10.31
N SER A 81 17.45 -13.00 10.13
CA SER A 81 17.34 -11.86 11.05
C SER A 81 16.05 -11.06 10.89
N ARG A 82 15.55 -10.91 9.65
CA ARG A 82 14.38 -10.08 9.34
C ARG A 82 13.04 -10.81 9.50
N LEU A 83 13.02 -12.14 9.53
CA LEU A 83 11.78 -12.91 9.72
C LEU A 83 11.27 -12.87 11.17
N PHE A 84 12.10 -12.51 12.14
CA PHE A 84 11.72 -12.46 13.55
C PHE A 84 11.39 -11.04 14.07
N VAL A 85 11.26 -10.07 13.17
CA VAL A 85 10.87 -8.69 13.54
C VAL A 85 9.44 -8.64 14.09
N PRO A 86 9.11 -7.61 14.88
CA PRO A 86 7.77 -7.47 15.47
C PRO A 86 6.63 -7.56 14.45
N THR A 87 6.79 -6.95 13.27
CA THR A 87 5.77 -6.95 12.21
C THR A 87 5.44 -8.37 11.74
N THR A 88 6.47 -9.21 11.52
CA THR A 88 6.26 -10.63 11.13
C THR A 88 5.54 -11.42 12.21
N LYS A 89 5.87 -11.17 13.49
CA LYS A 89 5.18 -11.82 14.63
C LYS A 89 3.70 -11.46 14.68
N TYR A 90 3.37 -10.17 14.54
CA TYR A 90 1.97 -9.73 14.45
C TYR A 90 1.24 -10.36 13.26
N LEU A 91 1.90 -10.45 12.11
CA LEU A 91 1.30 -11.01 10.90
C LEU A 91 1.03 -12.51 11.01
N ILE A 92 1.98 -13.28 11.60
CA ILE A 92 1.79 -14.71 11.88
C ILE A 92 0.68 -14.90 12.92
N ALA A 93 0.67 -14.10 13.99
CA ALA A 93 -0.39 -14.15 15.00
C ALA A 93 -1.76 -13.81 14.40
N PHE A 94 -1.81 -12.85 13.47
CA PHE A 94 -3.03 -12.49 12.76
C PHE A 94 -3.54 -13.64 11.88
N LEU A 95 -2.66 -14.31 11.12
CA LEU A 95 -3.05 -15.51 10.36
C LEU A 95 -3.56 -16.63 11.29
N ILE A 96 -2.85 -16.91 12.40
CA ILE A 96 -3.28 -17.92 13.36
C ILE A 96 -4.68 -17.58 13.88
N TRP A 97 -4.92 -16.30 14.21
CA TRP A 97 -6.21 -15.84 14.69
C TRP A 97 -7.30 -15.97 13.62
N MET A 98 -7.00 -15.65 12.37
CA MET A 98 -7.91 -15.89 11.25
C MET A 98 -8.28 -17.36 11.12
N VAL A 99 -7.29 -18.28 11.20
CA VAL A 99 -7.53 -19.74 11.13
C VAL A 99 -8.44 -20.20 12.28
N LEU A 100 -8.19 -19.73 13.50
CA LEU A 100 -9.00 -20.05 14.68
C LEU A 100 -10.44 -19.53 14.57
N SER A 101 -10.66 -18.46 13.83
CA SER A 101 -11.98 -17.85 13.61
C SER A 101 -12.81 -18.59 12.53
N VAL A 102 -12.19 -19.41 11.67
CA VAL A 102 -12.89 -20.11 10.56
C VAL A 102 -13.99 -21.06 11.05
N PRO A 103 -13.78 -21.94 12.05
CA PRO A 103 -14.81 -22.89 12.46
C PRO A 103 -16.07 -22.25 13.04
N ASP A 104 -15.93 -21.06 13.68
CA ASP A 104 -17.03 -20.32 14.33
C ASP A 104 -17.64 -19.24 13.43
N ALA A 105 -17.22 -19.17 12.17
CA ALA A 105 -17.69 -18.17 11.22
C ALA A 105 -19.14 -18.41 10.80
N LEU A 106 -19.88 -17.33 10.48
CA LEU A 106 -21.27 -17.41 9.99
C LEU A 106 -21.41 -18.29 8.74
N VAL A 107 -20.39 -18.27 7.88
CA VAL A 107 -20.22 -19.15 6.72
C VAL A 107 -18.76 -19.60 6.67
N PRO A 108 -18.41 -20.77 7.27
CA PRO A 108 -17.02 -21.21 7.37
C PRO A 108 -16.31 -21.39 6.02
N GLY A 109 -17.04 -21.80 4.96
CA GLY A 109 -16.48 -21.94 3.62
C GLY A 109 -15.93 -20.63 3.08
N THR A 110 -16.65 -19.54 3.20
CA THR A 110 -16.21 -18.19 2.77
C THR A 110 -14.97 -17.74 3.52
N SER A 111 -14.91 -18.02 4.83
CA SER A 111 -13.74 -17.72 5.65
C SER A 111 -12.53 -18.58 5.26
N PHE A 112 -12.74 -19.88 5.03
CA PHE A 112 -11.70 -20.79 4.58
C PHE A 112 -11.10 -20.36 3.22
N ASP A 113 -11.95 -19.97 2.28
CA ASP A 113 -11.52 -19.50 0.95
C ASP A 113 -10.65 -18.25 1.07
N LEU A 114 -11.03 -17.28 1.90
CA LEU A 114 -10.19 -16.10 2.12
C LEU A 114 -8.86 -16.49 2.80
N VAL A 115 -8.89 -17.28 3.87
CA VAL A 115 -7.70 -17.57 4.68
C VAL A 115 -6.71 -18.41 3.88
N VAL A 116 -7.16 -19.54 3.32
CA VAL A 116 -6.29 -20.52 2.62
C VAL A 116 -6.10 -20.12 1.15
N GLY A 117 -7.17 -19.67 0.50
CA GLY A 117 -7.16 -19.29 -0.89
C GLY A 117 -6.34 -18.04 -1.18
N ASP A 118 -6.36 -17.02 -0.29
CA ASP A 118 -5.78 -15.72 -0.58
C ASP A 118 -4.76 -15.26 0.49
N PHE A 119 -5.13 -15.26 1.78
CA PHE A 119 -4.30 -14.60 2.80
C PHE A 119 -2.99 -15.35 3.07
N ILE A 120 -2.97 -16.69 3.05
CA ILE A 120 -1.73 -17.47 3.18
C ILE A 120 -0.74 -17.12 2.07
N LYS A 121 -1.21 -16.94 0.83
CA LYS A 121 -0.36 -16.52 -0.30
C LYS A 121 0.23 -15.14 -0.05
N THR A 122 -0.59 -14.21 0.45
CA THR A 122 -0.17 -12.85 0.81
C THR A 122 0.91 -12.87 1.89
N LEU A 123 0.74 -13.68 2.95
CA LEU A 123 1.75 -13.87 3.99
C LEU A 123 3.04 -14.48 3.45
N LEU A 124 2.95 -15.53 2.64
CA LEU A 124 4.12 -16.15 2.03
C LEU A 124 4.91 -15.16 1.19
N MET A 125 4.23 -14.35 0.39
CA MET A 125 4.89 -13.33 -0.43
C MET A 125 5.48 -12.20 0.41
N TYR A 126 4.82 -11.80 1.51
CA TYR A 126 5.42 -10.89 2.48
C TYR A 126 6.76 -11.45 3.00
N LEU A 127 6.78 -12.71 3.46
CA LEU A 127 7.99 -13.36 3.96
C LEU A 127 9.11 -13.43 2.91
N VAL A 128 8.75 -13.77 1.66
CA VAL A 128 9.72 -13.85 0.56
C VAL A 128 10.28 -12.47 0.21
N ILE A 129 9.44 -11.41 0.16
CA ILE A 129 9.91 -10.05 -0.10
C ILE A 129 10.87 -9.60 1.01
N VAL A 130 10.47 -9.74 2.29
CA VAL A 130 11.28 -9.34 3.44
C VAL A 130 12.61 -10.10 3.49
N GLY A 131 12.60 -11.42 3.23
CA GLY A 131 13.79 -12.24 3.21
C GLY A 131 14.69 -12.03 1.98
N THR A 132 14.15 -11.50 0.88
CA THR A 132 14.91 -11.29 -0.38
C THR A 132 15.63 -9.96 -0.42
N VAL A 133 15.06 -8.90 0.13
CA VAL A 133 15.65 -7.55 0.09
C VAL A 133 17.02 -7.55 0.78
N ARG A 134 18.09 -7.33 0.01
CA ARG A 134 19.49 -7.31 0.49
C ARG A 134 19.90 -5.94 1.03
N GLY A 135 19.24 -4.91 0.58
CA GLY A 135 19.52 -3.53 0.95
C GLY A 135 18.63 -2.56 0.21
N ILE A 136 18.95 -1.28 0.33
CA ILE A 136 18.13 -0.19 -0.18
C ILE A 136 17.89 -0.25 -1.70
N ARG A 137 18.87 -0.72 -2.48
CA ARG A 137 18.73 -0.83 -3.95
C ARG A 137 17.66 -1.82 -4.36
N ASP A 138 17.53 -2.96 -3.65
CA ASP A 138 16.49 -3.93 -3.94
C ASP A 138 15.11 -3.38 -3.55
N ALA A 139 15.02 -2.69 -2.40
CA ALA A 139 13.79 -2.00 -1.98
C ALA A 139 13.39 -0.89 -3.00
N GLU A 140 14.36 -0.10 -3.50
CA GLU A 140 14.13 0.87 -4.59
C GLU A 140 13.57 0.22 -5.84
N ARG A 141 14.14 -0.93 -6.25
CA ARG A 141 13.68 -1.67 -7.44
C ARG A 141 12.24 -2.14 -7.30
N LEU A 142 11.92 -2.74 -6.16
CA LEU A 142 10.55 -3.21 -5.90
C LEU A 142 9.57 -2.04 -5.74
N ALA A 143 9.99 -0.93 -5.14
CA ALA A 143 9.20 0.31 -5.08
C ALA A 143 8.97 0.92 -6.47
N ALA A 144 9.97 0.87 -7.37
CA ALA A 144 9.82 1.27 -8.77
C ALA A 144 8.81 0.37 -9.50
N VAL A 145 8.87 -0.94 -9.27
CA VAL A 145 7.91 -1.90 -9.84
C VAL A 145 6.48 -1.61 -9.35
N TYR A 146 6.31 -1.29 -8.07
CA TYR A 146 5.02 -0.89 -7.52
C TYR A 146 4.47 0.38 -8.20
N LEU A 147 5.32 1.39 -8.39
CA LEU A 147 4.95 2.62 -9.13
C LEU A 147 4.58 2.33 -10.59
N ILE A 148 5.39 1.50 -11.27
CA ILE A 148 5.13 1.09 -12.66
C ILE A 148 3.79 0.34 -12.75
N ALA A 149 3.53 -0.56 -11.81
CA ALA A 149 2.27 -1.29 -11.73
C ALA A 149 1.06 -0.35 -11.67
N ALA A 150 1.10 0.62 -10.76
CA ALA A 150 0.05 1.62 -10.61
C ALA A 150 -0.10 2.52 -11.86
N ALA A 151 1.02 2.98 -12.44
CA ALA A 151 1.01 3.85 -13.61
C ALA A 151 0.51 3.11 -14.87
N VAL A 152 0.90 1.85 -15.08
CA VAL A 152 0.40 1.04 -16.20
C VAL A 152 -1.09 0.77 -16.04
N TYR A 153 -1.54 0.38 -14.85
CA TYR A 153 -2.96 0.20 -14.57
C TYR A 153 -3.76 1.46 -14.89
N ALA A 154 -3.32 2.61 -14.36
CA ALA A 154 -3.92 3.91 -14.60
C ALA A 154 -3.96 4.28 -16.09
N SER A 155 -2.85 4.05 -16.83
CA SER A 155 -2.75 4.35 -18.26
C SER A 155 -3.74 3.54 -19.08
N VAL A 156 -3.85 2.23 -18.81
CA VAL A 156 -4.78 1.33 -19.52
C VAL A 156 -6.22 1.68 -19.20
N VAL A 157 -6.54 1.93 -17.94
CA VAL A 157 -7.89 2.34 -17.54
C VAL A 157 -8.29 3.66 -18.21
N LEU A 158 -7.41 4.66 -18.21
CA LEU A 158 -7.66 5.94 -18.89
C LEU A 158 -7.81 5.80 -20.40
N SER A 159 -6.98 4.97 -21.05
CA SER A 159 -7.04 4.76 -22.50
C SER A 159 -8.32 4.07 -22.97
N ARG A 160 -8.94 3.28 -22.09
CA ARG A 160 -10.19 2.56 -22.35
C ARG A 160 -11.43 3.29 -21.83
N PHE A 161 -11.22 4.38 -21.11
CA PHE A 161 -12.29 5.24 -20.64
C PHE A 161 -12.68 6.22 -21.74
N ASP A 162 -13.97 6.24 -22.11
CA ASP A 162 -14.48 7.21 -23.06
C ASP A 162 -14.45 8.62 -22.46
N LEU A 163 -13.42 9.40 -22.83
CA LEU A 163 -13.30 10.80 -22.47
C LEU A 163 -14.25 11.71 -23.25
N GLY A 164 -14.99 11.16 -24.24
CA GLY A 164 -15.74 11.87 -25.26
C GLY A 164 -17.11 12.41 -24.84
N GLY A 165 -17.37 12.67 -23.56
CA GLY A 165 -18.57 13.45 -23.17
C GLY A 165 -19.80 12.62 -22.87
N GLY A 166 -19.68 11.34 -22.60
CA GLY A 166 -20.74 10.51 -22.01
C GLY A 166 -21.21 11.06 -20.66
N LYS A 167 -22.38 10.61 -20.19
CA LYS A 167 -22.95 11.01 -18.89
C LYS A 167 -22.02 10.69 -17.71
N ASP A 168 -21.06 9.77 -17.89
CA ASP A 168 -20.16 9.27 -16.86
C ASP A 168 -18.86 10.08 -16.82
N TRP A 169 -18.81 11.06 -15.92
CA TRP A 169 -17.59 11.83 -15.64
C TRP A 169 -16.58 11.03 -14.80
N ARG A 170 -17.01 9.92 -14.21
CA ARG A 170 -16.27 9.08 -13.27
C ARG A 170 -15.89 7.74 -13.92
N LEU A 171 -14.72 7.20 -13.56
CA LEU A 171 -14.32 5.86 -13.96
C LEU A 171 -15.32 4.82 -13.42
N GLY A 172 -16.11 4.22 -14.31
CA GLY A 172 -17.14 3.26 -13.97
C GLY A 172 -16.80 1.81 -14.33
N ARG A 173 -15.85 1.59 -15.24
CA ARG A 173 -15.44 0.26 -15.71
C ARG A 173 -13.97 0.03 -15.40
N LEU A 174 -13.70 -0.41 -14.17
CA LEU A 174 -12.42 -0.90 -13.74
C LEU A 174 -12.45 -2.43 -13.74
N TYR A 175 -11.27 -3.05 -13.90
CA TYR A 175 -11.20 -4.50 -14.05
C TYR A 175 -11.33 -5.23 -12.72
N TYR A 176 -10.47 -4.90 -11.75
CA TYR A 176 -10.44 -5.52 -10.42
C TYR A 176 -10.82 -4.52 -9.33
N TYR A 177 -10.17 -3.37 -9.35
CA TYR A 177 -10.44 -2.30 -8.40
C TYR A 177 -11.76 -1.60 -8.70
N ASP A 178 -12.50 -1.22 -7.67
CA ASP A 178 -13.48 -0.16 -7.86
C ASP A 178 -12.79 1.22 -7.93
N ALA A 179 -13.55 2.26 -8.25
CA ALA A 179 -12.98 3.59 -8.39
C ALA A 179 -12.36 4.14 -7.09
N ASN A 180 -12.85 3.71 -5.92
CA ASN A 180 -12.33 4.17 -4.63
C ASN A 180 -11.09 3.38 -4.23
N ASP A 181 -11.07 2.05 -4.46
CA ASP A 181 -9.90 1.19 -4.26
C ASP A 181 -8.74 1.66 -5.12
N PHE A 182 -9.03 1.93 -6.41
CA PHE A 182 -8.04 2.45 -7.34
C PHE A 182 -7.51 3.83 -6.92
N ALA A 183 -8.36 4.75 -6.44
CA ALA A 183 -7.92 6.05 -5.93
C ALA A 183 -6.93 5.87 -4.76
N THR A 184 -7.21 4.94 -3.84
CA THR A 184 -6.29 4.63 -2.73
C THR A 184 -5.00 4.03 -3.24
N PHE A 185 -5.05 3.08 -4.19
CA PHE A 185 -3.86 2.53 -4.83
C PHE A 185 -3.00 3.62 -5.50
N ALA A 186 -3.62 4.53 -6.25
CA ALA A 186 -2.92 5.66 -6.86
C ALA A 186 -2.25 6.56 -5.82
N VAL A 187 -2.96 6.92 -4.73
CA VAL A 187 -2.42 7.73 -3.64
C VAL A 187 -1.24 7.06 -2.96
N THR A 188 -1.25 5.72 -2.80
CA THR A 188 -0.10 5.00 -2.23
C THR A 188 1.12 4.96 -3.15
N ALA A 189 0.92 5.06 -4.47
CA ALA A 189 2.01 5.06 -5.46
C ALA A 189 2.63 6.45 -5.69
N MET A 190 1.86 7.54 -5.52
CA MET A 190 2.33 8.91 -5.78
C MET A 190 3.57 9.32 -4.97
N PRO A 191 3.73 9.00 -3.66
CA PRO A 191 4.95 9.32 -2.93
C PRO A 191 6.20 8.63 -3.50
N LEU A 192 6.06 7.42 -4.05
CA LEU A 192 7.15 6.72 -4.73
C LEU A 192 7.51 7.42 -6.04
N GLY A 193 6.51 7.90 -6.79
CA GLY A 193 6.74 8.73 -7.97
C GLY A 193 7.51 10.01 -7.64
N LEU A 194 7.15 10.70 -6.57
CA LEU A 194 7.87 11.87 -6.08
C LEU A 194 9.33 11.53 -5.67
N TYR A 195 9.51 10.39 -5.02
CA TYR A 195 10.85 9.90 -4.69
C TYR A 195 11.72 9.72 -5.94
N PHE A 196 11.24 9.01 -6.99
CA PHE A 196 12.00 8.79 -8.20
C PHE A 196 12.18 10.05 -9.05
N LEU A 197 11.25 10.99 -8.99
CA LEU A 197 11.40 12.30 -9.63
C LEU A 197 12.56 13.09 -9.01
N HIS A 198 12.70 13.07 -7.69
CA HIS A 198 13.74 13.81 -6.97
C HIS A 198 15.07 13.06 -6.91
N ALA A 199 15.08 11.80 -6.50
CA ALA A 199 16.28 11.00 -6.25
C ALA A 199 16.79 10.24 -7.48
N GLY A 200 16.02 10.21 -8.59
CA GLY A 200 16.41 9.52 -9.81
C GLY A 200 17.72 10.04 -10.39
N ARG A 201 18.72 9.14 -10.56
CA ARG A 201 20.04 9.51 -11.07
C ARG A 201 20.04 9.79 -12.58
N ARG A 202 19.18 9.10 -13.35
CA ARG A 202 19.07 9.22 -14.80
C ARG A 202 17.90 10.12 -15.17
N THR A 203 18.07 10.96 -16.18
CA THR A 203 17.00 11.81 -16.72
C THR A 203 15.78 10.99 -17.12
N LEU A 204 15.98 9.83 -17.74
CA LEU A 204 14.89 8.93 -18.11
C LEU A 204 14.05 8.50 -16.90
N THR A 205 14.69 8.16 -15.78
CA THR A 205 13.96 7.79 -14.54
C THR A 205 13.09 8.93 -14.06
N ARG A 206 13.59 10.16 -14.09
CA ARG A 206 12.82 11.35 -13.67
C ARG A 206 11.66 11.64 -14.62
N VAL A 207 11.88 11.53 -15.93
CA VAL A 207 10.82 11.72 -16.92
C VAL A 207 9.73 10.67 -16.76
N LEU A 208 10.08 9.39 -16.62
CA LEU A 208 9.11 8.31 -16.41
C LEU A 208 8.34 8.49 -15.10
N ALA A 209 9.00 8.94 -14.03
CA ALA A 209 8.34 9.24 -12.77
C ALA A 209 7.38 10.43 -12.89
N ALA A 210 7.76 11.49 -13.62
CA ALA A 210 6.89 12.64 -13.88
C ALA A 210 5.65 12.24 -14.70
N VAL A 211 5.83 11.45 -15.76
CA VAL A 211 4.72 10.92 -16.57
C VAL A 211 3.83 10.02 -15.73
N GLY A 212 4.41 9.11 -14.94
CA GLY A 212 3.64 8.25 -14.03
C GLY A 212 2.81 9.04 -13.03
N LEU A 213 3.39 10.09 -12.41
CA LEU A 213 2.66 10.99 -11.49
C LEU A 213 1.52 11.71 -12.21
N ALA A 214 1.75 12.23 -13.41
CA ALA A 214 0.71 12.92 -14.19
C ALA A 214 -0.45 11.98 -14.51
N VAL A 215 -0.15 10.77 -15.01
CA VAL A 215 -1.15 9.75 -15.32
C VAL A 215 -1.93 9.33 -14.07
N LEU A 216 -1.24 9.06 -12.96
CA LEU A 216 -1.88 8.71 -11.69
C LEU A 216 -2.78 9.84 -11.18
N THR A 217 -2.36 11.11 -11.32
CA THR A 217 -3.17 12.26 -10.88
C THR A 217 -4.44 12.41 -11.73
N VAL A 218 -4.33 12.31 -13.06
CA VAL A 218 -5.49 12.35 -13.94
C VAL A 218 -6.47 11.21 -13.65
N ALA A 219 -5.96 9.99 -13.53
CA ALA A 219 -6.78 8.82 -13.23
C ALA A 219 -7.43 8.90 -11.84
N PHE A 220 -6.72 9.43 -10.85
CA PHE A 220 -7.24 9.71 -9.51
C PHE A 220 -8.42 10.70 -9.54
N VAL A 221 -8.30 11.81 -10.28
CA VAL A 221 -9.39 12.76 -10.45
C VAL A 221 -10.61 12.08 -11.09
N ARG A 222 -10.39 11.29 -12.13
CA ARG A 222 -11.46 10.54 -12.81
C ARG A 222 -12.07 9.44 -11.94
N ALA A 223 -11.36 8.96 -10.93
CA ALA A 223 -11.94 8.05 -9.94
C ALA A 223 -12.99 8.73 -9.04
N GLY A 224 -12.90 10.04 -8.82
CA GLY A 224 -13.88 10.83 -8.06
C GLY A 224 -14.11 10.31 -6.63
N SER A 225 -13.06 9.82 -5.96
CA SER A 225 -13.16 9.20 -4.64
C SER A 225 -12.99 10.24 -3.52
N ARG A 226 -14.01 10.41 -2.69
CA ARG A 226 -13.95 11.28 -1.50
C ARG A 226 -12.93 10.78 -0.47
N GLY A 227 -12.93 9.46 -0.20
CA GLY A 227 -11.95 8.84 0.70
C GLY A 227 -10.52 8.95 0.18
N GLY A 228 -10.33 8.75 -1.13
CA GLY A 228 -9.05 8.98 -1.80
C GLY A 228 -8.58 10.43 -1.69
N PHE A 229 -9.49 11.40 -1.80
CA PHE A 229 -9.16 12.83 -1.63
C PHE A 229 -8.64 13.15 -0.22
N ILE A 230 -9.30 12.61 0.82
CA ILE A 230 -8.84 12.76 2.22
C ILE A 230 -7.46 12.10 2.40
N ALA A 231 -7.26 10.91 1.81
CA ALA A 231 -5.96 10.22 1.84
C ALA A 231 -4.86 11.02 1.14
N LEU A 232 -5.17 11.64 -0.02
CA LEU A 232 -4.23 12.52 -0.72
C LEU A 232 -3.84 13.75 0.11
N LEU A 233 -4.81 14.38 0.80
CA LEU A 233 -4.55 15.51 1.70
C LEU A 233 -3.64 15.10 2.87
N ALA A 234 -3.86 13.91 3.46
CA ALA A 234 -3.01 13.39 4.53
C ALA A 234 -1.57 13.14 4.04
N VAL A 235 -1.41 12.56 2.83
CA VAL A 235 -0.10 12.35 2.18
C VAL A 235 0.58 13.67 1.89
N ALA A 236 -0.13 14.65 1.29
CA ALA A 236 0.40 15.97 1.01
C ALA A 236 0.83 16.71 2.28
N GLY A 237 0.02 16.63 3.35
CA GLY A 237 0.35 17.19 4.66
C GLY A 237 1.62 16.56 5.25
N PHE A 238 1.77 15.23 5.19
CA PHE A 238 2.99 14.55 5.64
C PHE A 238 4.21 14.98 4.82
N ILE A 239 4.10 15.02 3.49
CA ILE A 239 5.19 15.45 2.60
C ILE A 239 5.57 16.90 2.91
N GLY A 240 4.61 17.80 3.04
CA GLY A 240 4.84 19.19 3.36
C GLY A 240 5.57 19.40 4.70
N LEU A 241 5.15 18.67 5.73
CA LEU A 241 5.60 18.91 7.11
C LEU A 241 6.80 18.03 7.52
N ARG A 242 6.88 16.78 7.06
CA ARG A 242 7.79 15.76 7.63
C ARG A 242 8.80 15.16 6.66
N TYR A 243 8.69 15.43 5.37
CA TYR A 243 9.60 14.86 4.36
C TYR A 243 10.93 15.61 4.34
N THR A 244 11.77 15.40 5.37
CA THR A 244 13.00 16.19 5.64
C THR A 244 14.14 15.94 4.64
N GLY A 245 14.11 14.83 3.91
CA GLY A 245 15.12 14.52 2.87
C GLY A 245 15.02 15.34 1.58
N MET A 246 14.09 16.30 1.50
CA MET A 246 13.87 17.17 0.36
C MET A 246 13.75 18.63 0.83
N ALA A 247 14.43 19.55 0.15
CA ALA A 247 14.32 20.99 0.47
C ALA A 247 12.86 21.45 0.37
N LEU A 248 12.46 22.37 1.25
CA LEU A 248 11.07 22.86 1.37
C LEU A 248 10.51 23.35 0.02
N ARG A 249 11.32 24.08 -0.75
CA ARG A 249 10.93 24.55 -2.10
C ARG A 249 10.47 23.42 -3.01
N TRP A 250 11.18 22.30 -3.03
CA TRP A 250 10.80 21.15 -3.86
C TRP A 250 9.56 20.41 -3.35
N ARG A 251 9.38 20.34 -2.02
CA ARG A 251 8.15 19.79 -1.42
C ARG A 251 6.93 20.66 -1.80
N LEU A 252 7.06 21.97 -1.66
CA LEU A 252 6.00 22.90 -2.05
C LEU A 252 5.73 22.89 -3.55
N SER A 253 6.77 22.82 -4.39
CA SER A 253 6.60 22.72 -5.85
C SER A 253 5.90 21.42 -6.26
N ALA A 254 6.24 20.28 -5.64
CA ALA A 254 5.57 19.02 -5.92
C ALA A 254 4.11 19.03 -5.47
N THR A 255 3.82 19.54 -4.28
CA THR A 255 2.44 19.71 -3.78
C THR A 255 1.64 20.66 -4.67
N ALA A 256 2.26 21.79 -5.07
CA ALA A 256 1.64 22.74 -5.99
C ALA A 256 1.38 22.14 -7.38
N LEU A 257 2.31 21.32 -7.90
CA LEU A 257 2.11 20.62 -9.18
C LEU A 257 0.91 19.67 -9.11
N VAL A 258 0.82 18.86 -8.07
CA VAL A 258 -0.34 17.97 -7.86
C VAL A 258 -1.63 18.80 -7.72
N ALA A 259 -1.60 19.90 -6.97
CA ALA A 259 -2.75 20.79 -6.83
C ALA A 259 -3.16 21.43 -8.18
N LEU A 260 -2.20 21.89 -8.97
CA LEU A 260 -2.45 22.48 -10.30
C LEU A 260 -3.02 21.43 -11.28
N LEU A 261 -2.49 20.21 -11.26
CA LEU A 261 -3.04 19.10 -12.06
C LEU A 261 -4.46 18.75 -11.62
N LEU A 262 -4.72 18.73 -10.32
CA LEU A 262 -6.06 18.53 -9.76
C LEU A 262 -7.01 19.65 -10.26
N LEU A 263 -6.64 20.90 -10.07
CA LEU A 263 -7.46 22.04 -10.47
C LEU A 263 -7.69 22.10 -11.99
N GLY A 264 -6.68 21.74 -12.78
CA GLY A 264 -6.75 21.77 -14.24
C GLY A 264 -7.50 20.59 -14.86
N THR A 265 -7.62 19.46 -14.16
CA THR A 265 -8.27 18.25 -14.69
C THR A 265 -9.60 17.92 -14.01
N ALA A 266 -9.88 18.48 -12.84
CA ALA A 266 -11.11 18.28 -12.10
C ALA A 266 -12.26 19.11 -12.70
N SER A 267 -13.38 18.41 -12.99
CA SER A 267 -14.61 19.05 -13.45
C SER A 267 -15.41 19.64 -12.29
N ASP A 268 -16.38 20.51 -12.60
CA ASP A 268 -17.33 21.02 -11.59
C ASP A 268 -18.03 19.88 -10.84
N ARG A 269 -18.35 18.79 -11.52
CA ARG A 269 -18.95 17.59 -10.91
C ARG A 269 -18.03 16.94 -9.88
N TYR A 270 -16.71 16.95 -10.13
CA TYR A 270 -15.74 16.47 -9.13
C TYR A 270 -15.80 17.31 -7.86
N TRP A 271 -15.79 18.63 -8.00
CA TRP A 271 -15.84 19.54 -6.84
C TRP A 271 -17.18 19.48 -6.11
N GLN A 272 -18.30 19.36 -6.84
CA GLN A 272 -19.61 19.08 -6.24
C GLN A 272 -19.59 17.78 -5.43
N GLN A 273 -18.96 16.72 -5.93
CA GLN A 273 -18.78 15.48 -5.18
C GLN A 273 -17.90 15.67 -3.93
N MET A 274 -16.81 16.42 -4.01
CA MET A 274 -15.93 16.66 -2.86
C MET A 274 -16.64 17.54 -1.80
N SER A 275 -17.45 18.51 -2.19
CA SER A 275 -18.19 19.36 -1.26
C SER A 275 -19.20 18.58 -0.39
N THR A 276 -19.67 17.42 -0.86
CA THR A 276 -20.58 16.57 -0.05
C THR A 276 -19.89 15.90 1.14
N ILE A 277 -18.54 15.94 1.23
CA ILE A 277 -17.81 15.41 2.41
C ILE A 277 -18.26 16.07 3.71
N LEU A 278 -18.61 17.35 3.63
CA LEU A 278 -19.05 18.18 4.77
C LEU A 278 -20.58 18.32 4.88
N SER A 279 -21.35 17.58 4.08
CA SER A 279 -22.80 17.71 4.04
C SER A 279 -23.48 16.65 4.90
N ASP A 280 -24.25 17.08 5.89
CA ASP A 280 -25.07 16.20 6.73
C ASP A 280 -26.24 15.55 5.95
N ARG A 281 -26.56 16.07 4.75
CA ARG A 281 -27.62 15.56 3.87
C ARG A 281 -27.11 14.49 2.90
N ASP A 282 -25.84 14.13 2.98
CA ASP A 282 -25.26 13.09 2.12
C ASP A 282 -25.89 11.72 2.44
N TYR A 283 -26.09 10.89 1.42
CA TYR A 283 -26.67 9.55 1.54
C TYR A 283 -25.93 8.67 2.56
N ASN A 284 -24.65 8.90 2.79
CA ASN A 284 -23.88 8.16 3.80
C ASN A 284 -24.38 8.36 5.22
N PHE A 285 -25.07 9.49 5.52
CA PHE A 285 -25.65 9.78 6.83
C PHE A 285 -27.14 9.42 6.87
N THR A 286 -27.87 9.65 5.78
CA THR A 286 -29.33 9.62 5.75
C THR A 286 -29.92 8.27 5.38
N GLU A 287 -29.23 7.48 4.54
CA GLU A 287 -29.76 6.20 4.09
C GLU A 287 -29.42 5.03 5.04
N GLU A 288 -30.32 4.05 5.14
CA GLU A 288 -30.12 2.82 5.92
C GLU A 288 -28.85 2.05 5.52
N ASN A 289 -28.49 2.09 4.24
CA ASN A 289 -27.29 1.48 3.68
C ASN A 289 -26.15 2.50 3.54
N GLY A 290 -26.29 3.70 4.11
CA GLY A 290 -25.23 4.69 4.18
C GLY A 290 -24.07 4.20 5.06
N ARG A 291 -22.85 4.64 4.75
CA ARG A 291 -21.65 4.15 5.44
C ARG A 291 -21.73 4.26 6.97
N ILE A 292 -22.25 5.34 7.49
CA ILE A 292 -22.35 5.55 8.95
C ILE A 292 -23.25 4.49 9.60
N GLN A 293 -24.35 4.14 8.95
CA GLN A 293 -25.26 3.11 9.48
C GLN A 293 -24.61 1.71 9.39
N VAL A 294 -23.92 1.41 8.28
CA VAL A 294 -23.16 0.16 8.13
C VAL A 294 -22.04 0.08 9.18
N TRP A 295 -21.35 1.19 9.46
CA TRP A 295 -20.30 1.22 10.49
C TRP A 295 -20.86 0.99 11.90
N ARG A 296 -22.00 1.59 12.23
CA ARG A 296 -22.68 1.34 13.51
C ARG A 296 -23.04 -0.12 13.69
N ARG A 297 -23.58 -0.76 12.64
CA ARG A 297 -23.86 -2.21 12.66
C ARG A 297 -22.59 -3.03 12.77
N GLY A 298 -21.54 -2.67 12.04
CA GLY A 298 -20.24 -3.35 12.13
C GLY A 298 -19.63 -3.31 13.53
N VAL A 299 -19.70 -2.16 14.21
CA VAL A 299 -19.31 -2.07 15.63
C VAL A 299 -20.24 -2.95 16.50
N GLY A 300 -21.54 -2.99 16.19
CA GLY A 300 -22.49 -3.90 16.85
C GLY A 300 -22.08 -5.36 16.72
N TYR A 301 -21.71 -5.83 15.52
CA TYR A 301 -21.22 -7.20 15.29
C TYR A 301 -19.94 -7.49 16.07
N MET A 302 -18.98 -6.55 16.09
CA MET A 302 -17.76 -6.69 16.89
C MET A 302 -18.06 -6.83 18.39
N LEU A 303 -19.04 -6.09 18.92
CA LEU A 303 -19.42 -6.18 20.33
C LEU A 303 -20.25 -7.44 20.64
N GLN A 304 -21.03 -7.94 19.68
CA GLN A 304 -21.80 -9.18 19.82
C GLN A 304 -20.92 -10.42 19.73
N TYR A 305 -19.85 -10.37 18.88
CA TYR A 305 -18.88 -11.44 18.68
C TYR A 305 -17.45 -10.95 19.01
N PRO A 306 -17.17 -10.60 20.30
CA PRO A 306 -15.97 -9.82 20.62
C PRO A 306 -14.65 -10.58 20.51
N ILE A 307 -14.67 -11.91 20.49
CA ILE A 307 -13.46 -12.74 20.48
C ILE A 307 -13.08 -13.13 19.05
N LEU A 308 -13.86 -14.00 18.40
CA LEU A 308 -13.56 -14.52 17.07
C LEU A 308 -14.21 -13.75 15.92
N GLY A 309 -15.11 -12.81 16.24
CA GLY A 309 -15.87 -12.07 15.24
C GLY A 309 -16.91 -12.93 14.52
N VAL A 310 -17.42 -12.44 13.39
CA VAL A 310 -18.38 -13.17 12.54
C VAL A 310 -17.69 -14.09 11.52
N GLY A 311 -16.37 -14.14 11.53
CA GLY A 311 -15.51 -14.88 10.60
C GLY A 311 -14.94 -14.01 9.47
N PRO A 312 -13.71 -14.30 9.00
CA PRO A 312 -13.07 -13.61 7.88
C PRO A 312 -13.97 -13.60 6.65
N ASN A 313 -14.06 -12.46 5.96
CA ASN A 313 -14.89 -12.24 4.78
C ASN A 313 -16.40 -12.49 4.99
N ASN A 314 -16.89 -12.42 6.22
CA ASN A 314 -18.30 -12.62 6.55
C ASN A 314 -19.04 -11.32 6.90
N PHE A 315 -18.45 -10.16 6.76
CA PHE A 315 -19.15 -8.90 7.01
C PHE A 315 -20.42 -8.75 6.15
N PRO A 316 -20.40 -8.99 4.83
CA PRO A 316 -21.64 -8.95 4.03
C PRO A 316 -22.66 -10.00 4.46
N VAL A 317 -22.21 -11.17 4.92
CA VAL A 317 -23.09 -12.22 5.46
C VAL A 317 -23.76 -11.75 6.75
N ALA A 318 -23.02 -11.07 7.64
CA ALA A 318 -23.58 -10.49 8.85
C ALA A 318 -24.63 -9.42 8.54
N GLU A 319 -24.39 -8.55 7.53
CA GLU A 319 -25.39 -7.60 7.05
C GLU A 319 -26.67 -8.30 6.57
N GLY A 320 -26.55 -9.41 5.85
CA GLY A 320 -27.69 -10.17 5.34
C GLY A 320 -28.43 -11.00 6.40
N LYS A 321 -27.73 -11.47 7.45
CA LYS A 321 -28.29 -12.43 8.44
C LYS A 321 -28.57 -11.81 9.82
N LEU A 322 -27.73 -10.86 10.27
CA LEU A 322 -27.77 -10.32 11.64
C LEU A 322 -28.26 -8.88 11.70
N SER A 323 -28.31 -8.16 10.56
CA SER A 323 -28.78 -6.78 10.57
C SER A 323 -30.26 -6.69 10.97
N PRO A 324 -30.73 -5.55 11.48
CA PRO A 324 -32.15 -5.32 11.75
C PRO A 324 -33.06 -5.53 10.53
N PHE A 325 -32.46 -5.53 9.32
CA PHE A 325 -33.18 -5.73 8.06
C PHE A 325 -33.25 -7.19 7.60
N ALA A 326 -32.53 -8.11 8.28
CA ALA A 326 -32.46 -9.52 7.89
C ALA A 326 -33.86 -10.17 7.82
N ALA A 327 -34.79 -9.79 8.70
CA ALA A 327 -36.17 -10.27 8.65
C ALA A 327 -36.91 -9.91 7.36
N ARG A 328 -36.51 -8.86 6.64
CA ARG A 328 -37.10 -8.49 5.35
C ARG A 328 -36.85 -9.55 4.29
N GLN A 329 -35.73 -10.27 4.33
CA GLN A 329 -35.44 -11.36 3.39
C GLN A 329 -36.45 -12.52 3.51
N GLN A 330 -36.90 -12.82 4.72
CA GLN A 330 -37.90 -13.85 4.96
C GLN A 330 -39.27 -13.48 4.34
N LEU A 331 -39.49 -12.18 4.16
CA LEU A 331 -40.69 -11.64 3.51
C LEU A 331 -40.52 -11.44 1.99
N GLY A 332 -39.39 -11.92 1.40
CA GLY A 332 -39.09 -11.75 -0.02
C GLY A 332 -38.62 -10.33 -0.40
N ILE A 333 -38.38 -9.44 0.57
CA ILE A 333 -37.87 -8.08 0.36
C ILE A 333 -36.34 -8.14 0.43
N GLY A 334 -35.65 -7.88 -0.69
CA GLY A 334 -34.19 -7.96 -0.76
C GLY A 334 -33.50 -7.04 0.25
N VAL A 335 -32.47 -7.56 0.93
CA VAL A 335 -31.56 -6.79 1.81
C VAL A 335 -30.22 -6.65 1.12
N ARG A 336 -29.63 -5.46 1.17
CA ARG A 336 -28.30 -5.24 0.62
C ARG A 336 -27.25 -5.84 1.55
N TRP A 337 -26.46 -6.78 1.06
CA TRP A 337 -25.32 -7.38 1.74
C TRP A 337 -24.12 -6.44 1.57
N SER A 338 -24.08 -5.38 2.34
CA SER A 338 -23.10 -4.32 2.20
C SER A 338 -21.73 -4.74 2.71
N ALA A 339 -20.67 -4.36 2.01
CA ALA A 339 -19.32 -4.37 2.58
C ALA A 339 -19.19 -3.30 3.66
N ALA A 340 -18.22 -3.47 4.58
CA ALA A 340 -17.97 -2.53 5.67
C ALA A 340 -17.59 -1.12 5.19
N HIS A 341 -16.91 -1.03 4.04
CA HIS A 341 -16.30 0.21 3.55
C HIS A 341 -15.45 0.93 4.61
N ASN A 342 -14.83 0.17 5.49
CA ASN A 342 -13.86 0.59 6.50
C ASN A 342 -13.10 -0.65 6.96
N SER A 343 -11.79 -0.71 6.69
CA SER A 343 -10.96 -1.88 6.98
C SER A 343 -10.84 -2.18 8.48
N PHE A 344 -10.90 -1.18 9.32
CA PHE A 344 -10.80 -1.35 10.78
C PHE A 344 -12.08 -1.96 11.35
N ILE A 345 -13.22 -1.46 10.89
CA ILE A 345 -14.54 -2.01 11.27
C ILE A 345 -14.69 -3.40 10.65
N GLN A 346 -14.26 -3.61 9.40
CA GLN A 346 -14.25 -4.92 8.76
C GLN A 346 -13.53 -5.93 9.63
N VAL A 347 -12.25 -5.67 9.92
CA VAL A 347 -11.41 -6.60 10.69
C VAL A 347 -11.95 -6.79 12.10
N GLY A 348 -12.42 -5.72 12.76
CA GLY A 348 -13.02 -5.80 14.09
C GLY A 348 -14.30 -6.63 14.13
N ALA A 349 -15.19 -6.46 13.16
CA ALA A 349 -16.43 -7.25 13.07
C ALA A 349 -16.13 -8.72 12.71
N GLU A 350 -15.20 -8.95 11.76
CA GLU A 350 -14.90 -10.28 11.22
C GLU A 350 -14.00 -11.13 12.13
N LEU A 351 -13.10 -10.51 12.92
CA LEU A 351 -12.09 -11.20 13.74
C LEU A 351 -12.15 -10.82 15.24
N GLY A 352 -13.15 -10.04 15.64
CA GLY A 352 -13.28 -9.56 17.00
C GLY A 352 -12.21 -8.53 17.40
N ILE A 353 -12.19 -8.21 18.70
CA ILE A 353 -11.24 -7.24 19.26
C ILE A 353 -9.78 -7.71 19.15
N PRO A 354 -9.45 -9.00 19.42
CA PRO A 354 -8.07 -9.46 19.26
C PRO A 354 -7.56 -9.36 17.81
N GLY A 355 -8.41 -9.69 16.82
CA GLY A 355 -8.07 -9.53 15.42
C GLY A 355 -7.79 -8.07 15.04
N LEU A 356 -8.60 -7.14 15.54
CA LEU A 356 -8.38 -5.70 15.33
C LEU A 356 -7.07 -5.24 15.99
N VAL A 357 -6.77 -5.69 17.22
CA VAL A 357 -5.50 -5.35 17.91
C VAL A 357 -4.30 -5.86 17.13
N LEU A 358 -4.33 -7.09 16.61
CA LEU A 358 -3.27 -7.67 15.79
C LEU A 358 -3.10 -6.89 14.49
N PHE A 359 -4.19 -6.51 13.82
CA PHE A 359 -4.17 -5.70 12.60
C PHE A 359 -3.55 -4.32 12.84
N LEU A 360 -3.94 -3.64 13.91
CA LEU A 360 -3.33 -2.37 14.33
C LEU A 360 -1.85 -2.56 14.70
N GLY A 361 -1.49 -3.69 15.30
CA GLY A 361 -0.12 -4.08 15.61
C GLY A 361 0.75 -4.21 14.36
N ILE A 362 0.22 -4.81 13.27
CA ILE A 362 0.91 -4.89 11.98
C ILE A 362 1.21 -3.48 11.45
N ILE A 363 0.21 -2.60 11.42
CA ILE A 363 0.37 -1.23 10.92
C ILE A 363 1.35 -0.43 11.78
N ALA A 364 1.17 -0.46 13.10
CA ALA A 364 2.03 0.27 14.03
C ALA A 364 3.49 -0.21 13.98
N SER A 365 3.71 -1.53 13.88
CA SER A 365 5.05 -2.10 13.78
C SER A 365 5.73 -1.76 12.44
N ALA A 366 4.97 -1.67 11.34
CA ALA A 366 5.49 -1.21 10.04
C ALA A 366 5.93 0.26 10.09
N PHE A 367 5.15 1.15 10.70
CA PHE A 367 5.61 2.52 10.99
C PHE A 367 6.83 2.55 11.90
N GLY A 368 6.89 1.63 12.88
CA GLY A 368 8.05 1.44 13.75
C GLY A 368 9.30 1.07 12.96
N ALA A 369 9.21 0.15 11.99
CA ALA A 369 10.30 -0.24 11.11
C ALA A 369 10.82 0.95 10.28
N LEU A 370 9.90 1.70 9.64
CA LEU A 370 10.25 2.92 8.90
C LEU A 370 10.91 3.97 9.78
N ARG A 371 10.44 4.14 11.04
CA ARG A 371 11.03 5.09 11.97
C ARG A 371 12.46 4.66 12.39
N ARG A 372 12.70 3.36 12.59
CA ARG A 372 14.04 2.83 12.90
C ARG A 372 14.99 3.02 11.72
N SER A 373 14.54 2.67 10.50
CA SER A 373 15.28 2.90 9.26
C SER A 373 15.63 4.39 9.06
N SER A 374 14.70 5.31 9.34
CA SER A 374 14.95 6.76 9.26
C SER A 374 16.00 7.24 10.28
N ARG A 375 16.03 6.66 11.48
CA ARG A 375 17.03 7.00 12.50
C ARG A 375 18.43 6.47 12.15
N SER A 376 18.51 5.25 11.63
CA SER A 376 19.78 4.67 11.16
C SER A 376 20.36 5.49 9.99
N ALA A 377 19.51 6.05 9.13
CA ALA A 377 19.91 6.95 8.05
C ALA A 377 20.56 8.25 8.53
N LEU A 378 20.23 8.72 9.74
CA LEU A 378 20.87 9.89 10.34
C LEU A 378 22.27 9.55 10.87
N ALA A 379 22.50 8.29 11.27
CA ALA A 379 23.80 7.81 11.74
C ALA A 379 24.77 7.48 10.60
N ASP A 380 24.25 6.95 9.48
CA ASP A 380 25.03 6.64 8.27
C ASP A 380 24.24 7.01 7.00
N PRO A 381 24.38 8.26 6.51
CA PRO A 381 23.67 8.74 5.32
C PRO A 381 24.01 7.99 4.03
N GLN A 382 25.13 7.26 4.01
CA GLN A 382 25.57 6.53 2.82
C GLN A 382 24.85 5.17 2.66
N GLN A 383 24.45 4.55 3.76
CA GLN A 383 23.80 3.24 3.74
C GLN A 383 22.27 3.31 3.58
N THR A 384 21.66 4.43 3.97
CA THR A 384 20.19 4.55 3.96
C THR A 384 19.75 5.83 3.26
N ARG A 385 18.81 5.73 2.30
CA ARG A 385 18.21 6.91 1.68
C ARG A 385 16.97 7.35 2.45
N PRO A 386 17.06 8.39 3.30
CA PRO A 386 15.93 8.84 4.12
C PRO A 386 14.71 9.20 3.26
N GLN A 387 14.93 9.58 2.00
CA GLN A 387 13.85 9.93 1.07
C GLN A 387 12.95 8.73 0.73
N LEU A 388 13.51 7.52 0.55
CA LEU A 388 12.70 6.31 0.28
C LEU A 388 11.88 5.92 1.51
N THR A 389 12.48 6.01 2.69
CA THR A 389 11.79 5.76 3.96
C THR A 389 10.60 6.71 4.16
N HIS A 390 10.79 8.01 3.85
CA HIS A 390 9.70 8.99 3.91
C HIS A 390 8.63 8.73 2.83
N ALA A 391 9.04 8.32 1.62
CA ALA A 391 8.08 7.98 0.57
C ALA A 391 7.21 6.78 0.97
N LEU A 392 7.81 5.70 1.50
CA LEU A 392 7.07 4.55 2.00
C LEU A 392 6.20 4.89 3.22
N THR A 393 6.67 5.79 4.10
CA THR A 393 5.84 6.30 5.21
C THR A 393 4.62 7.04 4.67
N ALA A 394 4.79 7.90 3.67
CA ALA A 394 3.68 8.61 3.01
C ALA A 394 2.73 7.63 2.31
N SER A 395 3.25 6.61 1.62
CA SER A 395 2.45 5.55 0.99
C SER A 395 1.61 4.79 2.03
N LEU A 396 2.20 4.43 3.17
CA LEU A 396 1.50 3.73 4.24
C LEU A 396 0.44 4.63 4.90
N ILE A 397 0.72 5.93 5.09
CA ILE A 397 -0.29 6.92 5.54
C ILE A 397 -1.44 6.98 4.54
N GLY A 398 -1.15 7.08 3.25
CA GLY A 398 -2.16 7.08 2.19
C GLY A 398 -3.05 5.84 2.24
N PHE A 399 -2.46 4.65 2.44
CA PHE A 399 -3.21 3.42 2.61
C PHE A 399 -4.09 3.44 3.86
N VAL A 400 -3.53 3.78 5.03
CA VAL A 400 -4.24 3.78 6.32
C VAL A 400 -5.44 4.73 6.29
N VAL A 401 -5.26 5.94 5.76
CA VAL A 401 -6.36 6.91 5.65
C VAL A 401 -7.38 6.50 4.59
N GLY A 402 -6.92 6.01 3.42
CA GLY A 402 -7.82 5.52 2.37
C GLY A 402 -8.64 4.31 2.80
N SER A 403 -8.02 3.37 3.49
CA SER A 403 -8.65 2.14 3.98
C SER A 403 -9.68 2.39 5.10
N PHE A 404 -9.70 3.59 5.70
CA PHE A 404 -10.79 4.00 6.60
C PHE A 404 -12.14 4.15 5.87
N PHE A 405 -12.11 4.23 4.54
CA PHE A 405 -13.30 4.35 3.70
C PHE A 405 -13.52 3.14 2.78
N LEU A 406 -12.75 2.06 2.96
CA LEU A 406 -12.69 0.89 2.07
C LEU A 406 -12.51 -0.41 2.86
N SER A 407 -12.93 -1.53 2.29
CA SER A 407 -12.76 -2.87 2.90
C SER A 407 -11.49 -3.54 2.36
N LEU A 408 -10.32 -3.00 2.73
CA LEU A 408 -9.00 -3.46 2.27
C LEU A 408 -8.17 -4.15 3.36
N GLY A 409 -8.80 -4.65 4.43
CA GLY A 409 -8.10 -5.25 5.58
C GLY A 409 -7.20 -6.43 5.22
N TYR A 410 -7.53 -7.18 4.18
CA TYR A 410 -6.79 -8.37 3.72
C TYR A 410 -6.09 -8.15 2.37
N HIS A 411 -6.07 -6.92 1.86
CA HIS A 411 -5.64 -6.62 0.50
C HIS A 411 -4.11 -6.56 0.36
N GLU A 412 -3.56 -7.10 -0.72
CA GLU A 412 -2.12 -7.22 -1.00
C GLU A 412 -1.37 -5.89 -1.04
N ILE A 413 -2.05 -4.78 -1.33
CA ILE A 413 -1.48 -3.41 -1.29
C ILE A 413 -0.84 -3.16 0.09
N LEU A 414 -1.58 -3.40 1.19
CA LEU A 414 -1.08 -3.19 2.55
C LEU A 414 0.18 -4.03 2.80
N TYR A 415 0.07 -5.34 2.57
CA TYR A 415 1.13 -6.28 2.93
C TYR A 415 2.37 -6.14 2.07
N THR A 416 2.24 -5.66 0.83
CA THR A 416 3.38 -5.28 -0.01
C THR A 416 4.09 -4.03 0.53
N LEU A 417 3.34 -2.97 0.91
CA LEU A 417 3.92 -1.78 1.53
C LEU A 417 4.59 -2.10 2.87
N VAL A 418 3.97 -2.97 3.68
CA VAL A 418 4.53 -3.45 4.95
C VAL A 418 5.81 -4.26 4.70
N ALA A 419 5.84 -5.13 3.68
CA ALA A 419 7.03 -5.90 3.33
C ALA A 419 8.20 -4.99 2.87
N LEU A 420 7.91 -3.96 2.06
CA LEU A 420 8.91 -2.97 1.66
C LEU A 420 9.42 -2.15 2.85
N ALA A 421 8.54 -1.79 3.79
CA ALA A 421 8.90 -1.06 5.01
C ALA A 421 9.86 -1.87 5.89
N VAL A 422 9.54 -3.16 6.11
CA VAL A 422 10.38 -4.09 6.90
C VAL A 422 11.67 -4.44 6.15
N GLY A 423 11.61 -4.58 4.83
CA GLY A 423 12.79 -4.85 4.01
C GLY A 423 13.84 -3.73 4.04
N LEU A 424 13.46 -2.50 4.41
CA LEU A 424 14.37 -1.37 4.60
C LEU A 424 15.03 -1.35 5.99
N GLU A 425 14.49 -2.03 6.98
CA GLU A 425 15.05 -2.12 8.35
C GLU A 425 16.27 -3.03 8.38
#